data_964d8afa35d507f16dbfdc36d586028b
#
_entry.id   964d8afa35d507f16dbfdc36d586028b
#
_cell.length_a   1.000
_cell.length_b   1.000
_cell.length_c   1.000
_cell.angle_alpha   90.00
_cell.angle_beta   90.00
_cell.angle_gamma   90.00
#
_symmetry.space_group_name_H-M   'P 1'
#
loop_
_entity.id
_entity.type
_entity.pdbx_description
1 polymer ?
#
loop_
_entity_poly.entity_id
_entity_poly.type
_entity_poly.pdbx_seq_one_letter_code
_entity_poly.pdbx_strand_id
1 'polypeptide(L)'
;MLPISEQYLLSPCEIRSMENAPILMGYLSRFLDDGIQISRKGESLPLIHCNSTVKVSILNSTLGFKVLIGKVYLSTKDFIRIVDVQNAMDYERRQFFRVKVDLDTKAFPVAPDENGGIPGKPFRVRIRDISLSGLFLISDFSMELGDKLIVSLNLYDTAVSLLCKIIRKFPVELGTADGYGCEFLDNTGKQFNLLCKYLFDCQREQIALMKQIHPQN
;
A
#
# COMPACT_ATOMS: atom_id res chain seq x y z
N MET A 1 10.90 4.32 -24.86
CA MET A 1 10.17 3.13 -24.32
C MET A 1 9.73 3.47 -22.91
N LEU A 2 8.47 3.26 -22.59
CA LEU A 2 7.96 3.52 -21.24
C LEU A 2 8.58 2.55 -20.23
N PRO A 3 8.86 2.98 -18.98
CA PRO A 3 9.48 2.16 -17.95
C PRO A 3 8.53 1.16 -17.28
N ILE A 4 7.42 0.83 -17.95
CA ILE A 4 6.36 -0.03 -17.44
C ILE A 4 5.81 -0.93 -18.56
N SER A 5 5.55 -2.20 -18.24
CA SER A 5 4.97 -3.17 -19.18
C SER A 5 3.48 -2.90 -19.44
N GLU A 6 3.01 -3.19 -20.65
CA GLU A 6 1.59 -3.12 -21.01
C GLU A 6 0.69 -4.07 -20.16
N GLN A 7 1.26 -5.08 -19.57
CA GLN A 7 0.55 -5.99 -18.66
C GLN A 7 0.00 -5.32 -17.40
N TYR A 8 0.43 -4.07 -17.09
CA TYR A 8 -0.18 -3.23 -16.05
C TYR A 8 -1.49 -2.54 -16.50
N LEU A 9 -1.94 -2.73 -17.73
CA LEU A 9 -3.22 -2.16 -18.20
C LEU A 9 -4.36 -2.59 -17.26
N LEU A 10 -5.27 -1.67 -16.98
CA LEU A 10 -6.39 -1.80 -16.05
C LEU A 10 -5.99 -2.03 -14.58
N SER A 11 -4.71 -1.98 -14.25
CA SER A 11 -4.27 -2.04 -12.86
C SER A 11 -4.73 -0.80 -12.09
N PRO A 12 -5.20 -0.96 -10.84
CA PRO A 12 -5.50 0.16 -9.98
C PRO A 12 -4.24 0.98 -9.70
N CYS A 13 -4.41 2.30 -9.66
CA CYS A 13 -3.32 3.22 -9.43
C CYS A 13 -3.76 4.41 -8.57
N GLU A 14 -2.78 5.02 -7.93
CA GLU A 14 -2.93 6.22 -7.14
C GLU A 14 -2.02 7.30 -7.68
N ILE A 15 -2.55 8.53 -7.81
CA ILE A 15 -1.76 9.72 -8.09
C ILE A 15 -1.55 10.49 -6.79
N ARG A 16 -0.29 10.89 -6.54
CA ARG A 16 0.14 11.69 -5.39
C ARG A 16 0.97 12.89 -5.84
N SER A 17 1.02 13.90 -4.98
CA SER A 17 2.00 14.98 -5.12
C SER A 17 3.43 14.46 -4.84
N MET A 18 4.43 15.29 -5.11
CA MET A 18 5.83 14.96 -4.79
C MET A 18 6.07 14.85 -3.28
N GLU A 19 5.26 15.52 -2.47
CA GLU A 19 5.26 15.47 -0.99
C GLU A 19 4.46 14.27 -0.44
N ASN A 20 4.01 13.36 -1.30
CA ASN A 20 3.21 12.17 -0.97
C ASN A 20 1.78 12.46 -0.52
N ALA A 21 1.24 13.67 -0.74
CA ALA A 21 -0.17 13.94 -0.51
C ALA A 21 -1.02 13.20 -1.57
N PRO A 22 -2.04 12.44 -1.17
CA PRO A 22 -2.89 11.72 -2.10
C PRO A 22 -3.77 12.71 -2.89
N ILE A 23 -3.85 12.53 -4.21
CA ILE A 23 -4.66 13.37 -5.10
C ILE A 23 -5.89 12.60 -5.56
N LEU A 24 -5.69 11.41 -6.13
CA LEU A 24 -6.78 10.57 -6.60
C LEU A 24 -6.38 9.10 -6.72
N MET A 25 -7.40 8.25 -6.80
CA MET A 25 -7.28 6.86 -7.20
C MET A 25 -8.04 6.60 -8.50
N GLY A 26 -7.50 5.73 -9.34
CA GLY A 26 -8.06 5.37 -10.63
C GLY A 26 -7.47 4.08 -11.16
N TYR A 27 -7.54 3.89 -12.47
CA TYR A 27 -6.98 2.74 -13.18
C TYR A 27 -6.12 3.22 -14.34
N LEU A 28 -5.02 2.53 -14.60
CA LEU A 28 -4.22 2.72 -15.81
C LEU A 28 -5.05 2.29 -17.03
N SER A 29 -5.66 3.25 -17.72
CA SER A 29 -6.65 2.97 -18.77
C SER A 29 -6.05 2.87 -20.16
N ARG A 30 -4.88 3.45 -20.40
CA ARG A 30 -4.21 3.43 -21.71
C ARG A 30 -2.72 3.71 -21.58
N PHE A 31 -1.94 3.08 -22.45
CA PHE A 31 -0.57 3.47 -22.77
C PHE A 31 -0.57 4.43 -23.97
N LEU A 32 0.29 5.41 -23.93
CA LEU A 32 0.55 6.39 -25.00
C LEU A 32 2.01 6.25 -25.43
N ASP A 33 2.39 6.79 -26.57
CA ASP A 33 3.77 6.71 -27.08
C ASP A 33 4.78 7.31 -26.08
N ASP A 34 4.38 8.39 -25.42
CA ASP A 34 5.21 9.17 -24.48
C ASP A 34 4.70 9.17 -23.03
N GLY A 35 3.66 8.39 -22.71
CA GLY A 35 3.05 8.45 -21.39
C GLY A 35 1.97 7.43 -21.10
N ILE A 36 1.20 7.73 -20.07
CA ILE A 36 0.09 6.90 -19.58
C ILE A 36 -1.18 7.72 -19.38
N GLN A 37 -2.31 7.07 -19.49
CA GLN A 37 -3.61 7.64 -19.17
C GLN A 37 -4.26 6.93 -18.01
N ILE A 38 -4.76 7.70 -17.06
CA ILE A 38 -5.48 7.22 -15.88
C ILE A 38 -6.91 7.68 -15.96
N SER A 39 -7.85 6.78 -15.70
CA SER A 39 -9.28 7.03 -15.70
C SER A 39 -9.92 6.45 -14.44
N ARG A 40 -11.18 6.85 -14.17
CA ARG A 40 -11.98 6.33 -13.08
C ARG A 40 -13.39 6.03 -13.59
N LYS A 41 -13.98 4.91 -13.14
CA LYS A 41 -15.37 4.59 -13.49
C LYS A 41 -16.34 5.26 -12.53
N GLY A 42 -17.36 5.91 -13.09
CA GLY A 42 -18.54 6.38 -12.34
C GLY A 42 -18.37 7.67 -11.53
N GLU A 43 -17.19 8.25 -11.48
CA GLU A 43 -16.93 9.50 -10.77
C GLU A 43 -16.01 10.43 -11.58
N SER A 44 -16.26 11.73 -11.47
CA SER A 44 -15.38 12.74 -12.07
C SER A 44 -14.04 12.79 -11.37
N LEU A 45 -12.98 12.95 -12.16
CA LEU A 45 -11.63 13.16 -11.66
C LEU A 45 -11.43 14.62 -11.21
N PRO A 46 -10.62 14.87 -10.17
CA PRO A 46 -10.19 16.23 -9.86
C PRO A 46 -9.31 16.77 -10.98
N LEU A 47 -9.42 18.06 -11.24
CA LEU A 47 -8.52 18.73 -12.19
C LEU A 47 -7.16 18.95 -11.52
N ILE A 48 -6.09 18.60 -12.21
CA ILE A 48 -4.71 18.82 -11.80
C ILE A 48 -4.08 19.80 -12.80
N HIS A 49 -3.32 20.77 -12.31
CA HIS A 49 -2.63 21.73 -13.18
C HIS A 49 -1.69 21.02 -14.16
N CYS A 50 -1.71 21.47 -15.42
CA CYS A 50 -0.76 21.02 -16.42
C CYS A 50 0.69 21.29 -15.96
N ASN A 51 1.61 20.45 -16.37
CA ASN A 51 3.02 20.43 -15.96
C ASN A 51 3.28 20.15 -14.48
N SER A 52 2.25 19.89 -13.65
CA SER A 52 2.46 19.41 -12.29
C SER A 52 3.19 18.06 -12.33
N THR A 53 4.28 17.95 -11.60
CA THR A 53 4.97 16.65 -11.39
C THR A 53 4.21 15.83 -10.36
N VAL A 54 3.93 14.61 -10.69
CA VAL A 54 3.16 13.69 -9.85
C VAL A 54 3.83 12.33 -9.76
N LYS A 55 3.56 11.63 -8.66
CA LYS A 55 3.87 10.22 -8.48
C LYS A 55 2.66 9.38 -8.83
N VAL A 56 2.88 8.30 -9.56
CA VAL A 56 1.83 7.32 -9.91
C VAL A 56 2.23 5.98 -9.34
N SER A 57 1.52 5.54 -8.34
CA SER A 57 1.67 4.22 -7.74
C SER A 57 0.70 3.26 -8.40
N ILE A 58 1.19 2.22 -9.06
CA ILE A 58 0.38 1.23 -9.79
C ILE A 58 0.53 -0.11 -9.11
N LEU A 59 -0.58 -0.79 -8.87
CA LEU A 59 -0.61 -2.09 -8.25
C LEU A 59 -1.14 -3.14 -9.21
N ASN A 60 -0.35 -4.18 -9.42
CA ASN A 60 -0.78 -5.36 -10.17
C ASN A 60 -0.58 -6.60 -9.29
N SER A 61 -1.61 -7.42 -9.17
CA SER A 61 -1.58 -8.61 -8.31
C SER A 61 -0.59 -9.68 -8.74
N THR A 62 -0.17 -9.67 -10.01
CA THR A 62 0.76 -10.65 -10.57
C THR A 62 2.16 -10.08 -10.74
N LEU A 63 2.25 -8.81 -11.21
CA LEU A 63 3.52 -8.17 -11.54
C LEU A 63 4.08 -7.33 -10.39
N GLY A 64 3.30 -7.19 -9.31
CA GLY A 64 3.67 -6.41 -8.15
C GLY A 64 3.43 -4.91 -8.32
N PHE A 65 4.14 -4.15 -7.54
CA PHE A 65 3.96 -2.70 -7.39
C PHE A 65 4.99 -1.92 -8.22
N LYS A 66 4.55 -0.82 -8.82
CA LYS A 66 5.40 0.09 -9.58
C LYS A 66 5.11 1.53 -9.19
N VAL A 67 6.16 2.33 -8.97
CA VAL A 67 6.03 3.79 -8.80
C VAL A 67 6.69 4.49 -9.96
N LEU A 68 5.93 5.38 -10.57
CA LEU A 68 6.37 6.22 -11.67
C LEU A 68 6.31 7.69 -11.25
N ILE A 69 7.18 8.50 -11.82
CA ILE A 69 7.09 9.96 -11.76
C ILE A 69 6.84 10.44 -13.16
N GLY A 70 5.98 11.43 -13.33
CA GLY A 70 5.72 12.05 -14.62
C GLY A 70 5.05 13.41 -14.47
N LYS A 71 4.83 14.08 -15.58
CA LYS A 71 4.16 15.40 -15.64
C LYS A 71 2.76 15.28 -16.17
N VAL A 72 1.83 15.96 -15.55
CA VAL A 72 0.46 16.05 -16.04
C VAL A 72 0.45 16.87 -17.33
N TYR A 73 0.12 16.22 -18.45
CA TYR A 73 -0.04 16.87 -19.74
C TYR A 73 -1.45 17.41 -19.93
N LEU A 74 -2.45 16.59 -19.61
CA LEU A 74 -3.86 16.95 -19.74
C LEU A 74 -4.65 16.34 -18.58
N SER A 75 -5.47 17.15 -17.94
CA SER A 75 -6.38 16.71 -16.88
C SER A 75 -7.80 17.11 -17.25
N THR A 76 -8.70 16.14 -17.30
CA THR A 76 -10.13 16.30 -17.56
C THR A 76 -10.93 15.64 -16.44
N LYS A 77 -12.26 15.76 -16.48
CA LYS A 77 -13.14 15.04 -15.55
C LYS A 77 -13.16 13.51 -15.77
N ASP A 78 -12.76 13.05 -16.97
CA ASP A 78 -12.87 11.65 -17.38
C ASP A 78 -11.52 10.91 -17.31
N PHE A 79 -10.42 11.64 -17.60
CA PHE A 79 -9.08 11.06 -17.60
C PHE A 79 -8.00 12.09 -17.31
N ILE A 80 -6.83 11.60 -16.93
CA ILE A 80 -5.59 12.35 -16.76
C ILE A 80 -4.51 11.68 -17.60
N ARG A 81 -3.83 12.47 -18.45
CA ARG A 81 -2.65 12.05 -19.22
C ARG A 81 -1.39 12.52 -18.53
N ILE A 82 -0.45 11.61 -18.35
CA ILE A 82 0.84 11.86 -17.71
C ILE A 82 1.93 11.45 -18.69
N VAL A 83 2.81 12.37 -18.98
CA VAL A 83 3.94 12.24 -19.92
C VAL A 83 5.27 12.32 -19.17
N ASP A 84 6.40 12.18 -19.87
CA ASP A 84 7.75 12.16 -19.29
C ASP A 84 7.88 11.14 -18.17
N VAL A 85 7.25 9.98 -18.36
CA VAL A 85 7.14 8.95 -17.32
C VAL A 85 8.48 8.26 -17.08
N GLN A 86 8.95 8.31 -15.84
CA GLN A 86 10.19 7.70 -15.37
C GLN A 86 9.94 6.76 -14.19
N ASN A 87 10.84 5.81 -13.97
CA ASN A 87 10.78 4.95 -12.80
C ASN A 87 11.20 5.73 -11.54
N ALA A 88 10.38 5.71 -10.51
CA ALA A 88 10.63 6.44 -9.26
C ALA A 88 11.54 5.70 -8.27
N MET A 89 12.06 4.51 -8.63
CA MET A 89 12.87 3.71 -7.69
C MET A 89 14.06 4.45 -7.10
N ASP A 90 14.61 5.44 -7.80
CA ASP A 90 15.76 6.22 -7.34
C ASP A 90 15.39 7.34 -6.34
N TYR A 91 14.11 7.67 -6.21
CA TYR A 91 13.61 8.80 -5.43
C TYR A 91 12.73 8.41 -4.24
N GLU A 92 12.27 7.16 -4.14
CA GLU A 92 11.31 6.73 -3.12
C GLU A 92 11.88 5.61 -2.25
N ARG A 93 12.18 5.93 -0.99
CA ARG A 93 12.57 4.95 0.04
C ARG A 93 11.46 3.94 0.34
N ARG A 94 10.20 4.31 0.07
CA ARG A 94 9.01 3.48 0.33
C ARG A 94 8.38 3.07 -0.99
N GLN A 95 8.55 1.82 -1.35
CA GLN A 95 7.93 1.27 -2.55
C GLN A 95 6.38 1.19 -2.45
N PHE A 96 5.83 1.18 -1.22
CA PHE A 96 4.41 0.98 -0.96
C PHE A 96 3.86 2.08 -0.06
N PHE A 97 2.63 2.55 -0.36
CA PHE A 97 1.90 3.41 0.57
C PHE A 97 1.52 2.63 1.82
N ARG A 98 1.34 3.33 2.92
CA ARG A 98 0.90 2.78 4.19
C ARG A 98 -0.42 3.41 4.59
N VAL A 99 -1.39 2.56 4.87
CA VAL A 99 -2.67 2.98 5.42
C VAL A 99 -2.56 2.95 6.93
N LYS A 100 -2.92 4.05 7.58
CA LYS A 100 -3.08 4.08 9.03
C LYS A 100 -4.35 3.31 9.38
N VAL A 101 -4.21 2.36 10.28
CA VAL A 101 -5.31 1.56 10.81
C VAL A 101 -5.19 1.50 12.33
N ASP A 102 -6.21 1.00 12.99
CA ASP A 102 -6.19 0.73 14.43
C ASP A 102 -6.92 -0.59 14.67
N LEU A 103 -6.22 -1.70 14.47
CA LEU A 103 -6.80 -3.03 14.46
C LEU A 103 -6.21 -3.86 15.60
N ASP A 104 -7.06 -4.26 16.54
CA ASP A 104 -6.71 -5.26 17.54
C ASP A 104 -6.92 -6.66 16.97
N THR A 105 -5.89 -7.49 17.05
CA THR A 105 -5.94 -8.86 16.51
C THR A 105 -4.99 -9.79 17.26
N LYS A 106 -4.82 -11.00 16.73
CA LYS A 106 -3.92 -12.03 17.25
C LYS A 106 -2.79 -12.31 16.28
N ALA A 107 -1.62 -12.55 16.85
CA ALA A 107 -0.47 -13.10 16.14
C ALA A 107 -0.02 -14.40 16.79
N PHE A 108 0.65 -15.24 16.00
CA PHE A 108 1.18 -16.54 16.39
C PHE A 108 2.67 -16.54 16.09
N PRO A 109 3.55 -16.72 17.08
CA PRO A 109 4.97 -16.86 16.80
C PRO A 109 5.19 -18.17 16.02
N VAL A 110 6.11 -18.14 15.07
CA VAL A 110 6.45 -19.32 14.26
C VAL A 110 7.85 -19.78 14.67
N ALA A 111 7.90 -20.91 15.36
CA ALA A 111 9.19 -21.51 15.70
C ALA A 111 9.93 -21.96 14.42
N PRO A 112 11.25 -21.81 14.34
CA PRO A 112 12.02 -22.36 13.24
C PRO A 112 11.89 -23.90 13.26
N ASP A 113 11.36 -24.47 12.18
CA ASP A 113 11.26 -25.89 11.95
C ASP A 113 11.68 -26.19 10.51
N GLU A 114 12.25 -27.36 10.26
CA GLU A 114 12.70 -27.81 8.94
C GLU A 114 11.56 -27.88 7.90
N ASN A 115 10.30 -27.95 8.35
CA ASN A 115 9.10 -28.06 7.50
C ASN A 115 8.26 -26.79 7.40
N GLY A 116 8.79 -25.61 7.75
CA GLY A 116 8.10 -24.33 7.57
C GLY A 116 7.56 -23.66 8.85
N GLY A 117 7.81 -24.26 10.02
CA GLY A 117 7.53 -23.68 11.32
C GLY A 117 6.12 -23.99 11.87
N ILE A 118 6.06 -24.31 13.15
CA ILE A 118 4.82 -24.61 13.88
C ILE A 118 4.33 -23.34 14.58
N PRO A 119 3.07 -22.91 14.38
CA PRO A 119 2.53 -21.77 15.12
C PRO A 119 2.47 -22.05 16.62
N GLY A 120 3.01 -21.12 17.40
CA GLY A 120 2.94 -21.16 18.87
C GLY A 120 1.60 -20.66 19.41
N LYS A 121 1.54 -20.41 20.71
CA LYS A 121 0.34 -19.87 21.36
C LYS A 121 0.08 -18.44 20.87
N PRO A 122 -1.20 -18.08 20.56
CA PRO A 122 -1.54 -16.75 20.11
C PRO A 122 -1.33 -15.70 21.19
N PHE A 123 -0.92 -14.51 20.80
CA PHE A 123 -0.83 -13.32 21.64
C PHE A 123 -1.52 -12.13 20.97
N ARG A 124 -1.85 -11.10 21.75
CA ARG A 124 -2.53 -9.90 21.25
C ARG A 124 -1.54 -8.96 20.60
N VAL A 125 -1.96 -8.36 19.49
CA VAL A 125 -1.23 -7.31 18.78
C VAL A 125 -2.19 -6.23 18.34
N ARG A 126 -1.70 -4.98 18.29
CA ARG A 126 -2.42 -3.84 17.74
C ARG A 126 -1.70 -3.32 16.52
N ILE A 127 -2.33 -3.38 15.36
CA ILE A 127 -1.76 -2.94 14.09
C ILE A 127 -2.07 -1.45 13.93
N ARG A 128 -1.04 -0.64 13.66
CA ARG A 128 -1.11 0.82 13.54
C ARG A 128 -1.01 1.31 12.10
N ASP A 129 -0.27 0.61 11.28
CA ASP A 129 -0.24 0.83 9.84
C ASP A 129 0.01 -0.48 9.09
N ILE A 130 -0.47 -0.52 7.86
CA ILE A 130 -0.34 -1.67 6.98
C ILE A 130 -0.10 -1.21 5.53
N SER A 131 0.75 -1.94 4.83
CA SER A 131 1.09 -1.73 3.42
C SER A 131 1.11 -3.06 2.69
N LEU A 132 1.41 -3.05 1.40
CA LEU A 132 1.58 -4.28 0.62
C LEU A 132 2.87 -5.05 0.94
N SER A 133 3.87 -4.41 1.54
CA SER A 133 5.13 -5.08 1.89
C SER A 133 5.20 -5.50 3.36
N GLY A 134 4.27 -5.04 4.20
CA GLY A 134 4.35 -5.31 5.62
C GLY A 134 3.42 -4.43 6.46
N LEU A 135 3.59 -4.54 7.77
CA LEU A 135 2.78 -3.81 8.75
C LEU A 135 3.64 -3.33 9.94
N PHE A 136 3.09 -2.38 10.68
CA PHE A 136 3.62 -1.97 11.97
C PHE A 136 2.61 -2.35 13.06
N LEU A 137 3.08 -3.10 14.04
CA LEU A 137 2.28 -3.53 15.18
C LEU A 137 2.90 -3.16 16.52
N ILE A 138 2.08 -3.12 17.54
CA ILE A 138 2.46 -2.92 18.94
C ILE A 138 2.05 -4.16 19.72
N SER A 139 2.92 -4.64 20.62
CA SER A 139 2.64 -5.81 21.46
C SER A 139 3.44 -5.76 22.76
N ASP A 140 2.84 -6.31 23.83
CA ASP A 140 3.52 -6.59 25.10
C ASP A 140 4.37 -7.88 25.02
N PHE A 141 4.16 -8.68 23.98
CA PHE A 141 4.95 -9.90 23.74
C PHE A 141 6.31 -9.53 23.17
N SER A 142 7.37 -9.89 23.86
CA SER A 142 8.74 -9.58 23.42
C SER A 142 9.15 -10.45 22.24
N MET A 143 9.63 -9.79 21.18
CA MET A 143 10.10 -10.43 19.94
C MET A 143 11.44 -9.81 19.53
N GLU A 144 12.22 -10.57 18.78
CA GLU A 144 13.54 -10.14 18.31
C GLU A 144 13.57 -9.95 16.78
N LEU A 145 14.60 -9.26 16.30
CA LEU A 145 14.82 -9.10 14.86
C LEU A 145 15.01 -10.46 14.20
N GLY A 146 14.28 -10.71 13.13
CA GLY A 146 14.31 -11.96 12.39
C GLY A 146 13.23 -12.96 12.81
N ASP A 147 12.57 -12.76 13.95
CA ASP A 147 11.46 -13.61 14.38
C ASP A 147 10.34 -13.59 13.33
N LYS A 148 9.72 -14.76 13.16
CA LYS A 148 8.58 -14.94 12.26
C LYS A 148 7.30 -15.08 13.05
N LEU A 149 6.23 -14.49 12.51
CA LEU A 149 4.90 -14.59 13.11
C LEU A 149 3.82 -14.63 12.00
N ILE A 150 2.73 -15.30 12.30
CA ILE A 150 1.52 -15.25 11.49
C ILE A 150 0.57 -14.25 12.13
N VAL A 151 0.20 -13.20 11.39
CA VAL A 151 -0.79 -12.20 11.81
C VAL A 151 -2.12 -12.56 11.17
N SER A 152 -3.16 -12.73 11.98
CA SER A 152 -4.53 -12.96 11.50
C SER A 152 -5.26 -11.64 11.34
N LEU A 153 -5.87 -11.40 10.19
CA LEU A 153 -6.71 -10.24 9.90
C LEU A 153 -8.09 -10.69 9.46
N ASN A 154 -9.11 -9.91 9.76
CA ASN A 154 -10.42 -10.09 9.17
C ASN A 154 -10.65 -8.96 8.17
N LEU A 155 -10.63 -9.29 6.88
CA LEU A 155 -10.81 -8.34 5.79
C LEU A 155 -12.09 -8.69 5.05
N TYR A 156 -13.11 -7.79 5.07
CA TYR A 156 -14.43 -8.03 4.48
C TYR A 156 -15.04 -9.37 4.91
N ASP A 157 -15.04 -9.65 6.22
CA ASP A 157 -15.51 -10.90 6.82
C ASP A 157 -14.77 -12.17 6.36
N THR A 158 -13.62 -12.01 5.73
CA THR A 158 -12.75 -13.10 5.32
C THR A 158 -11.49 -13.11 6.19
N ALA A 159 -11.24 -14.24 6.84
CA ALA A 159 -10.01 -14.44 7.61
C ALA A 159 -8.80 -14.56 6.67
N VAL A 160 -7.80 -13.71 6.90
CA VAL A 160 -6.54 -13.66 6.17
C VAL A 160 -5.40 -13.90 7.16
N SER A 161 -4.49 -14.80 6.83
CA SER A 161 -3.30 -15.09 7.63
C SER A 161 -2.06 -14.65 6.85
N LEU A 162 -1.30 -13.71 7.42
CA LEU A 162 -0.12 -13.13 6.79
C LEU A 162 1.13 -13.57 7.54
N LEU A 163 2.03 -14.27 6.86
CA LEU A 163 3.33 -14.64 7.39
C LEU A 163 4.25 -13.42 7.34
N CYS A 164 4.74 -13.01 8.49
CA CYS A 164 5.57 -11.82 8.68
C CYS A 164 6.92 -12.16 9.29
N LYS A 165 7.92 -11.32 9.02
CA LYS A 165 9.22 -11.34 9.69
C LYS A 165 9.50 -9.98 10.30
N ILE A 166 9.97 -9.95 11.54
CA ILE A 166 10.34 -8.71 12.22
C ILE A 166 11.64 -8.17 11.64
N ILE A 167 11.58 -6.93 11.13
CA ILE A 167 12.73 -6.25 10.53
C ILE A 167 13.16 -5.01 11.30
N ARG A 168 12.33 -4.52 12.23
CA ARG A 168 12.63 -3.38 13.11
C ARG A 168 11.92 -3.53 14.44
N LYS A 169 12.57 -3.07 15.52
CA LYS A 169 12.02 -2.97 16.86
C LYS A 169 12.14 -1.53 17.34
N PHE A 170 11.10 -1.00 17.96
CA PHE A 170 11.04 0.35 18.50
C PHE A 170 10.52 0.29 19.93
N PRO A 171 11.26 0.79 20.92
CA PRO A 171 10.71 0.96 22.25
C PRO A 171 9.58 1.98 22.21
N VAL A 172 8.47 1.69 22.87
CA VAL A 172 7.37 2.65 23.05
C VAL A 172 7.58 3.36 24.38
N GLU A 173 7.80 4.68 24.35
CA GLU A 173 8.28 5.50 25.48
C GLU A 173 7.35 5.50 26.72
N LEU A 174 6.11 5.01 26.60
CA LEU A 174 5.10 5.01 27.67
C LEU A 174 4.41 3.64 27.80
N GLY A 175 5.13 2.63 28.29
CA GLY A 175 4.51 1.32 28.58
C GLY A 175 5.45 0.15 28.50
N THR A 176 4.91 -1.06 28.70
CA THR A 176 5.60 -2.35 28.59
C THR A 176 5.60 -2.91 27.18
N ALA A 177 4.89 -2.25 26.25
CA ALA A 177 4.74 -2.70 24.87
C ALA A 177 5.86 -2.16 23.98
N ASP A 178 6.31 -2.98 23.05
CA ASP A 178 7.22 -2.59 21.98
C ASP A 178 6.50 -2.44 20.65
N GLY A 179 7.03 -1.58 19.76
CA GLY A 179 6.62 -1.45 18.38
C GLY A 179 7.48 -2.30 17.45
N TYR A 180 6.86 -2.99 16.51
CA TYR A 180 7.53 -3.88 15.57
C TYR A 180 7.18 -3.58 14.13
N GLY A 181 8.19 -3.28 13.32
CA GLY A 181 8.06 -3.22 11.86
C GLY A 181 8.27 -4.60 11.27
N CYS A 182 7.28 -5.09 10.54
CA CYS A 182 7.25 -6.42 9.97
C CYS A 182 7.19 -6.36 8.45
N GLU A 183 7.92 -7.24 7.76
CA GLU A 183 7.77 -7.50 6.33
C GLU A 183 6.94 -8.75 6.09
N PHE A 184 6.13 -8.79 5.04
CA PHE A 184 5.43 -9.99 4.60
C PHE A 184 6.39 -10.89 3.84
N LEU A 185 6.37 -12.20 4.16
CA LEU A 185 7.19 -13.20 3.49
C LEU A 185 6.49 -13.84 2.27
N ASP A 186 5.15 -13.77 2.23
CA ASP A 186 4.36 -14.25 1.09
C ASP A 186 3.42 -13.13 0.65
N ASN A 187 3.65 -12.64 -0.57
CA ASN A 187 2.93 -11.54 -1.19
C ASN A 187 2.17 -12.00 -2.45
N THR A 188 1.72 -13.24 -2.47
CA THR A 188 1.08 -13.85 -3.64
C THR A 188 -0.31 -14.42 -3.33
N GLY A 189 -1.08 -14.71 -4.36
CA GLY A 189 -2.33 -15.43 -4.27
C GLY A 189 -3.54 -14.61 -3.80
N LYS A 190 -4.60 -15.34 -3.44
CA LYS A 190 -5.92 -14.76 -3.13
C LYS A 190 -5.91 -13.84 -1.89
N GLN A 191 -5.14 -14.19 -0.87
CA GLN A 191 -5.05 -13.40 0.36
C GLN A 191 -4.38 -12.05 0.10
N PHE A 192 -3.34 -12.03 -0.70
CA PHE A 192 -2.68 -10.80 -1.13
C PHE A 192 -3.61 -9.91 -1.95
N ASN A 193 -4.38 -10.47 -2.89
CA ASN A 193 -5.37 -9.72 -3.67
C ASN A 193 -6.44 -9.08 -2.79
N LEU A 194 -6.89 -9.79 -1.75
CA LEU A 194 -7.85 -9.25 -0.79
C LEU A 194 -7.24 -8.13 0.05
N LEU A 195 -5.99 -8.29 0.49
CA LEU A 195 -5.25 -7.23 1.18
C LEU A 195 -5.09 -5.99 0.29
N CYS A 196 -4.73 -6.18 -0.99
CA CYS A 196 -4.65 -5.10 -1.96
C CYS A 196 -5.96 -4.31 -2.05
N LYS A 197 -7.07 -5.01 -2.25
CA LYS A 197 -8.40 -4.39 -2.31
C LYS A 197 -8.70 -3.60 -1.04
N TYR A 198 -8.48 -4.20 0.13
CA TYR A 198 -8.71 -3.57 1.42
C TYR A 198 -7.90 -2.28 1.59
N LEU A 199 -6.61 -2.31 1.26
CA LEU A 199 -5.74 -1.13 1.38
C LEU A 199 -6.18 0.01 0.45
N PHE A 200 -6.63 -0.30 -0.77
CA PHE A 200 -7.18 0.71 -1.68
C PHE A 200 -8.49 1.31 -1.15
N ASP A 201 -9.38 0.48 -0.60
CA ASP A 201 -10.65 0.95 -0.05
C ASP A 201 -10.42 1.86 1.18
N CYS A 202 -9.58 1.45 2.13
CA CYS A 202 -9.19 2.28 3.27
C CYS A 202 -8.56 3.60 2.84
N GLN A 203 -7.71 3.58 1.82
CA GLN A 203 -7.07 4.79 1.32
C GLN A 203 -8.08 5.74 0.67
N ARG A 204 -9.05 5.22 -0.11
CA ARG A 204 -10.14 6.04 -0.66
C ARG A 204 -10.94 6.74 0.43
N GLU A 205 -11.28 6.01 1.49
CA GLU A 205 -11.99 6.57 2.64
C GLU A 205 -11.16 7.66 3.33
N GLN A 206 -9.87 7.44 3.56
CA GLN A 206 -8.98 8.46 4.15
C GLN A 206 -8.88 9.72 3.27
N ILE A 207 -8.78 9.57 1.95
CA ILE A 207 -8.79 10.71 1.01
C ILE A 207 -10.13 11.46 1.06
N ALA A 208 -11.25 10.73 1.09
CA ALA A 208 -12.57 11.35 1.16
C ALA A 208 -12.76 12.16 2.45
N LEU A 209 -12.32 11.62 3.60
CA LEU A 209 -12.36 12.32 4.89
C LEU A 209 -11.48 13.57 4.89
N MET A 210 -10.26 13.51 4.34
CA MET A 210 -9.37 14.68 4.24
C MET A 210 -9.99 15.81 3.41
N LYS A 211 -10.69 15.50 2.32
CA LYS A 211 -11.38 16.49 1.49
C LYS A 211 -12.57 17.14 2.19
N GLN A 212 -13.25 16.42 3.09
CA GLN A 212 -14.34 16.99 3.90
C GLN A 212 -13.83 17.94 4.98
N ILE A 213 -12.65 17.67 5.55
CA ILE A 213 -12.02 18.50 6.60
C ILE A 213 -11.37 19.76 5.99
N HIS A 214 -10.87 19.68 4.77
CA HIS A 214 -10.26 20.80 4.03
C HIS A 214 -10.97 20.99 2.68
N PRO A 215 -12.20 21.55 2.67
CA PRO A 215 -12.81 21.94 1.42
C PRO A 215 -11.91 22.99 0.76
N GLN A 216 -11.36 22.68 -0.41
CA GLN A 216 -10.60 23.65 -1.18
C GLN A 216 -11.57 24.77 -1.57
N ASN A 217 -11.32 26.00 -1.08
CA ASN A 217 -11.93 27.23 -1.57
C ASN A 217 -11.61 27.44 -3.06
#